data_0e573b6faf6f6a5dc2cc3ace951afcd7
#
_entry.id   0e573b6faf6f6a5dc2cc3ace951afcd7
#
_cell.length_a   1.000
_cell.length_b   1.000
_cell.length_c   1.000
_cell.angle_alpha   90.00
_cell.angle_beta   90.00
_cell.angle_gamma   90.00
#
_symmetry.space_group_name_H-M   'P 1'
#
loop_
_entity.id
_entity.type
_entity.pdbx_description
1 polymer ?
#
loop_
_entity_poly.entity_id
_entity_poly.type
_entity_poly.pdbx_seq_one_letter_code
_entity_poly.pdbx_strand_id
1 'polypeptide(L)'
;CFVTAEYEYIVDEEVRLHELHNIVYRDVSKAGGGSGVSDIIPNDADFTETIFMHPTILFRYSAIGFVGHRIHYDYPYTKNEENYPDLIVHGPLQATFLLRAAEKLKGKSVTSFNHKVMAPVFANSNYIIGAKENQDGSVSCWGAVEGTGMTMQAEAFFE
;
A
#
# COMPACT_ATOMS: atom_id res chain seq x y z
N CYS A 1 16.83 10.51 7.43
CA CYS A 1 16.87 9.71 8.66
C CYS A 1 16.05 8.44 8.44
N PHE A 2 16.55 7.29 8.90
CA PHE A 2 15.82 6.01 8.90
C PHE A 2 15.44 5.69 10.33
N VAL A 3 14.18 5.32 10.54
CA VAL A 3 13.65 4.92 11.86
C VAL A 3 12.94 3.58 11.67
N THR A 4 13.25 2.62 12.54
CA THR A 4 12.47 1.37 12.64
C THR A 4 11.66 1.44 13.93
N ALA A 5 10.35 1.34 13.82
CA ALA A 5 9.44 1.15 14.93
C ALA A 5 9.05 -0.34 15.00
N GLU A 6 9.12 -0.90 16.19
CA GLU A 6 8.74 -2.29 16.47
C GLU A 6 7.47 -2.30 17.30
N TYR A 7 6.46 -3.05 16.87
CA TYR A 7 5.18 -3.16 17.54
C TYR A 7 4.85 -4.62 17.83
N GLU A 8 4.36 -4.87 19.03
CA GLU A 8 3.76 -6.14 19.43
C GLU A 8 2.27 -5.91 19.74
N TYR A 9 1.41 -6.63 19.06
CA TYR A 9 -0.03 -6.61 19.33
C TYR A 9 -0.40 -7.81 20.19
N ILE A 10 -0.82 -7.51 21.43
CA ILE A 10 -1.05 -8.53 22.48
C ILE A 10 -2.56 -8.67 22.69
N VAL A 11 -3.04 -9.92 22.63
CA VAL A 11 -4.43 -10.27 22.95
C VAL A 11 -4.39 -11.46 23.92
N ASP A 12 -5.11 -11.35 25.04
CA ASP A 12 -5.16 -12.37 26.09
C ASP A 12 -3.75 -12.78 26.57
N GLU A 13 -2.88 -11.80 26.82
CA GLU A 13 -1.49 -11.95 27.27
C GLU A 13 -0.55 -12.67 26.26
N GLU A 14 -1.03 -12.94 25.04
CA GLU A 14 -0.23 -13.54 23.96
C GLU A 14 0.04 -12.57 22.84
N VAL A 15 1.28 -12.54 22.34
CA VAL A 15 1.62 -11.77 21.12
C VAL A 15 0.97 -12.44 19.93
N ARG A 16 0.06 -11.71 19.27
CA ARG A 16 -0.69 -12.19 18.10
C ARG A 16 -0.13 -11.67 16.78
N LEU A 17 0.51 -10.50 16.83
CA LEU A 17 1.14 -9.89 15.65
C LEU A 17 2.41 -9.17 16.10
N HIS A 18 3.46 -9.33 15.32
CA HIS A 18 4.69 -8.56 15.41
C HIS A 18 4.90 -7.78 14.12
N GLU A 19 5.13 -6.47 14.24
CA GLU A 19 5.32 -5.58 13.09
C GLU A 19 6.62 -4.82 13.22
N LEU A 20 7.41 -4.80 12.14
CA LEU A 20 8.55 -3.90 11.95
C LEU A 20 8.18 -2.85 10.90
N HIS A 21 8.05 -1.59 11.34
CA HIS A 21 7.72 -0.47 10.49
C HIS A 21 8.96 0.39 10.21
N ASN A 22 9.48 0.31 9.00
CA ASN A 22 10.62 1.09 8.56
C ASN A 22 10.15 2.41 7.92
N ILE A 23 10.52 3.52 8.55
CA ILE A 23 10.11 4.87 8.16
C ILE A 23 11.32 5.65 7.68
N VAL A 24 11.18 6.32 6.53
CA VAL A 24 12.21 7.18 5.97
C VAL A 24 11.77 8.64 6.12
N TYR A 25 12.46 9.38 6.96
CA TYR A 25 12.34 10.84 7.04
C TYR A 25 13.36 11.49 6.12
N ARG A 26 12.89 12.37 5.26
CA ARG A 26 13.73 13.14 4.33
C ARG A 26 13.31 14.61 4.37
N ASP A 27 14.18 15.50 3.89
CA ASP A 27 13.84 16.90 3.75
C ASP A 27 12.65 17.09 2.81
N VAL A 28 11.94 18.20 2.97
CA VAL A 28 10.80 18.56 2.14
C VAL A 28 11.25 18.57 0.68
N SER A 29 10.87 17.56 -0.08
CA SER A 29 11.13 17.52 -1.51
C SER A 29 10.19 18.49 -2.22
N LYS A 30 10.68 19.19 -3.25
CA LYS A 30 9.80 19.90 -4.17
C LYS A 30 8.81 18.89 -4.75
N ALA A 31 7.53 19.23 -4.72
CA ALA A 31 6.43 18.36 -5.12
C ALA A 31 6.71 17.62 -6.44
N GLY A 32 6.36 16.36 -6.48
CA GLY A 32 6.44 15.52 -7.68
C GLY A 32 7.66 14.61 -7.82
N GLY A 33 8.57 14.58 -6.84
CA GLY A 33 9.78 13.75 -6.90
C GLY A 33 9.54 12.28 -6.51
N GLY A 34 8.84 11.52 -7.30
CA GLY A 34 8.87 10.05 -7.30
C GLY A 34 9.97 9.59 -8.25
N SER A 35 11.20 9.41 -7.75
CA SER A 35 12.28 8.87 -8.56
C SER A 35 12.24 7.34 -8.54
N GLY A 36 12.24 6.72 -9.71
CA GLY A 36 12.57 5.30 -9.88
C GLY A 36 11.40 4.33 -9.82
N VAL A 37 10.24 4.74 -10.27
CA VAL A 37 9.14 3.79 -10.52
C VAL A 37 9.46 3.02 -11.78
N SER A 38 9.37 1.70 -11.73
CA SER A 38 9.40 0.87 -12.93
C SER A 38 8.11 1.12 -13.70
N ASP A 39 8.20 1.64 -14.92
CA ASP A 39 7.05 1.78 -15.82
C ASP A 39 6.46 0.42 -16.23
N ILE A 40 7.12 -0.67 -15.84
CA ILE A 40 6.73 -2.03 -16.17
C ILE A 40 5.75 -2.54 -15.10
N ILE A 41 4.51 -2.76 -15.51
CA ILE A 41 3.53 -3.50 -14.73
C ILE A 41 3.66 -4.98 -15.15
N PRO A 42 3.90 -5.92 -14.20
CA PRO A 42 3.95 -7.35 -14.55
C PRO A 42 2.62 -7.78 -15.18
N ASN A 43 2.71 -8.58 -16.23
CA ASN A 43 1.56 -9.05 -17.02
C ASN A 43 1.30 -10.57 -16.87
N ASP A 44 1.98 -11.21 -15.93
CA ASP A 44 1.97 -12.65 -15.69
C ASP A 44 1.34 -13.02 -14.32
N ALA A 45 0.37 -12.21 -13.88
CA ALA A 45 -0.37 -12.44 -12.65
C ALA A 45 -1.31 -13.64 -12.76
N ASP A 46 -1.38 -14.44 -11.68
CA ASP A 46 -2.38 -15.51 -11.53
C ASP A 46 -3.72 -14.95 -11.00
N PHE A 47 -3.69 -13.79 -10.36
CA PHE A 47 -4.86 -13.04 -9.91
C PHE A 47 -4.70 -11.56 -10.21
N THR A 48 -5.78 -10.94 -10.72
CA THR A 48 -5.83 -9.48 -10.95
C THR A 48 -7.17 -8.91 -10.48
N GLU A 49 -7.11 -7.72 -9.94
CA GLU A 49 -8.30 -6.92 -9.57
C GLU A 49 -8.00 -5.44 -9.83
N THR A 50 -8.99 -4.67 -10.26
CA THR A 50 -8.85 -3.22 -10.39
C THR A 50 -9.86 -2.52 -9.49
N ILE A 51 -9.37 -1.57 -8.69
CA ILE A 51 -10.17 -0.78 -7.76
C ILE A 51 -10.07 0.70 -8.14
N PHE A 52 -11.20 1.34 -8.40
CA PHE A 52 -11.22 2.79 -8.56
C PHE A 52 -11.07 3.47 -7.20
N MET A 53 -10.00 4.25 -7.02
CA MET A 53 -9.65 4.91 -5.76
C MET A 53 -10.51 6.17 -5.54
N HIS A 54 -11.80 5.94 -5.28
CA HIS A 54 -12.74 7.02 -5.01
C HIS A 54 -12.41 7.73 -3.68
N PRO A 55 -12.48 9.07 -3.59
CA PRO A 55 -12.21 9.83 -2.35
C PRO A 55 -12.98 9.32 -1.13
N THR A 56 -14.18 8.77 -1.32
CA THR A 56 -14.98 8.20 -0.24
C THR A 56 -14.32 6.97 0.42
N ILE A 57 -13.56 6.17 -0.36
CA ILE A 57 -12.81 5.03 0.20
C ILE A 57 -11.73 5.56 1.14
N LEU A 58 -11.00 6.59 0.72
CA LEU A 58 -9.95 7.22 1.49
C LEU A 58 -10.50 7.82 2.80
N PHE A 59 -11.62 8.55 2.70
CA PHE A 59 -12.30 9.11 3.87
C PHE A 59 -12.72 8.02 4.87
N ARG A 60 -13.35 6.95 4.38
CA ARG A 60 -13.78 5.83 5.24
C ARG A 60 -12.59 5.14 5.90
N TYR A 61 -11.51 4.92 5.16
CA TYR A 61 -10.30 4.31 5.72
C TYR A 61 -9.68 5.20 6.79
N SER A 62 -9.58 6.52 6.55
CA SER A 62 -9.12 7.48 7.56
C SER A 62 -9.98 7.42 8.83
N ALA A 63 -11.30 7.36 8.68
CA ALA A 63 -12.23 7.31 9.81
C ALA A 63 -12.08 6.02 10.63
N ILE A 64 -12.00 4.86 9.98
CA ILE A 64 -11.88 3.55 10.64
C ILE A 64 -10.52 3.41 11.31
N GLY A 65 -9.44 3.85 10.64
CA GLY A 65 -8.07 3.76 11.14
C GLY A 65 -7.67 4.91 12.06
N PHE A 66 -8.57 5.85 12.36
CA PHE A 66 -8.27 7.08 13.13
C PHE A 66 -7.07 7.87 12.56
N VAL A 67 -6.90 7.83 11.23
CA VAL A 67 -5.81 8.52 10.54
C VAL A 67 -6.16 9.98 10.31
N GLY A 68 -5.55 10.87 11.10
CA GLY A 68 -5.79 12.31 11.02
C GLY A 68 -4.96 13.06 9.97
N HIS A 69 -4.14 12.37 9.18
CA HIS A 69 -3.29 13.01 8.18
C HIS A 69 -4.12 13.55 7.02
N ARG A 70 -4.14 14.86 6.88
CA ARG A 70 -5.06 15.60 6.00
C ARG A 70 -4.92 15.28 4.51
N ILE A 71 -3.75 14.82 4.07
CA ILE A 71 -3.49 14.50 2.65
C ILE A 71 -4.44 13.44 2.06
N HIS A 72 -5.13 12.69 2.93
CA HIS A 72 -6.01 11.61 2.52
C HIS A 72 -7.48 12.01 2.35
N TYR A 73 -7.90 13.17 2.90
CA TYR A 73 -9.31 13.58 2.89
C TYR A 73 -9.56 15.08 2.71
N ASP A 74 -8.54 15.93 2.90
CA ASP A 74 -8.65 17.37 2.77
C ASP A 74 -8.00 17.83 1.45
N TYR A 75 -8.78 17.86 0.38
CA TYR A 75 -8.27 18.20 -0.95
C TYR A 75 -7.65 19.59 -1.03
N PRO A 76 -8.27 20.69 -0.50
CA PRO A 76 -7.65 22.01 -0.49
C PRO A 76 -6.28 22.04 0.18
N TYR A 77 -6.15 21.39 1.33
CA TYR A 77 -4.88 21.27 2.05
C TYR A 77 -3.84 20.51 1.23
N THR A 78 -4.22 19.34 0.74
CA THR A 78 -3.34 18.46 -0.04
C THR A 78 -2.78 19.15 -1.26
N LYS A 79 -3.61 19.96 -1.93
CA LYS A 79 -3.22 20.66 -3.14
C LYS A 79 -2.44 21.95 -2.87
N ASN A 80 -2.88 22.78 -1.92
CA ASN A 80 -2.37 24.13 -1.74
C ASN A 80 -1.19 24.20 -0.76
N GLU A 81 -1.17 23.32 0.26
CA GLU A 81 -0.12 23.30 1.28
C GLU A 81 0.94 22.23 0.98
N GLU A 82 0.51 21.02 0.57
CA GLU A 82 1.42 19.90 0.31
C GLU A 82 1.84 19.80 -1.17
N ASN A 83 1.20 20.57 -2.07
CA ASN A 83 1.48 20.62 -3.51
C ASN A 83 1.32 19.26 -4.24
N TYR A 84 0.45 18.39 -3.77
CA TYR A 84 0.09 17.17 -4.48
C TYR A 84 -1.03 17.42 -5.50
N PRO A 85 -1.10 16.65 -6.60
CA PRO A 85 -2.14 16.84 -7.62
C PRO A 85 -3.55 16.47 -7.15
N ASP A 86 -3.69 15.50 -6.23
CA ASP A 86 -4.95 15.01 -5.66
C ASP A 86 -4.71 14.39 -4.28
N LEU A 87 -5.78 13.94 -3.60
CA LEU A 87 -5.68 13.19 -2.36
C LEU A 87 -4.81 11.95 -2.54
N ILE A 88 -4.00 11.65 -1.53
CA ILE A 88 -3.10 10.49 -1.57
C ILE A 88 -3.80 9.28 -0.96
N VAL A 89 -3.71 8.13 -1.64
CA VAL A 89 -4.16 6.84 -1.13
C VAL A 89 -3.22 6.36 -0.02
N HIS A 90 -3.78 5.96 1.12
CA HIS A 90 -2.99 5.44 2.24
C HIS A 90 -2.13 4.25 1.82
N GLY A 91 -0.88 4.23 2.24
CA GLY A 91 -0.01 3.06 2.07
C GLY A 91 -0.59 1.79 2.71
N PRO A 92 -1.04 1.83 3.98
CA PRO A 92 -1.68 0.68 4.62
C PRO A 92 -2.96 0.19 3.93
N LEU A 93 -3.74 1.06 3.29
CA LEU A 93 -4.90 0.65 2.50
C LEU A 93 -4.47 -0.15 1.26
N GLN A 94 -3.43 0.31 0.56
CA GLN A 94 -2.85 -0.42 -0.57
C GLN A 94 -2.34 -1.79 -0.11
N ALA A 95 -1.58 -1.85 0.99
CA ALA A 95 -1.07 -3.10 1.57
C ALA A 95 -2.20 -4.08 1.92
N THR A 96 -3.32 -3.58 2.48
CA THR A 96 -4.50 -4.40 2.78
C THR A 96 -5.10 -5.02 1.51
N PHE A 97 -5.16 -4.29 0.39
CA PHE A 97 -5.64 -4.84 -0.87
C PHE A 97 -4.72 -5.93 -1.41
N LEU A 98 -3.39 -5.73 -1.34
CA LEU A 98 -2.42 -6.72 -1.79
C LEU A 98 -2.46 -7.99 -0.92
N LEU A 99 -2.55 -7.85 0.40
CA LEU A 99 -2.70 -8.96 1.32
C LEU A 99 -3.95 -9.79 1.00
N ARG A 100 -5.09 -9.13 0.80
CA ARG A 100 -6.34 -9.81 0.40
C ARG A 100 -6.25 -10.50 -0.95
N ALA A 101 -5.51 -9.93 -1.90
CA ALA A 101 -5.29 -10.58 -3.20
C ALA A 101 -4.49 -11.88 -3.04
N ALA A 102 -3.45 -11.87 -2.21
CA ALA A 102 -2.69 -13.08 -1.88
C ALA A 102 -3.56 -14.16 -1.20
N GLU A 103 -4.38 -13.76 -0.22
CA GLU A 103 -5.31 -14.69 0.45
C GLU A 103 -6.37 -15.27 -0.50
N LYS A 104 -6.92 -14.43 -1.40
CA LYS A 104 -7.87 -14.89 -2.42
C LYS A 104 -7.24 -15.90 -3.37
N LEU A 105 -5.99 -15.67 -3.80
CA LEU A 105 -5.27 -16.57 -4.69
C LEU A 105 -4.98 -17.92 -4.01
N LYS A 106 -4.51 -17.91 -2.77
CA LYS A 106 -4.11 -19.12 -2.02
C LYS A 106 -5.27 -19.83 -1.34
N GLY A 107 -6.38 -19.16 -1.05
CA GLY A 107 -7.46 -19.71 -0.23
C GLY A 107 -7.08 -19.94 1.22
N LYS A 108 -6.01 -19.30 1.72
CA LYS A 108 -5.46 -19.41 3.08
C LYS A 108 -5.19 -18.02 3.64
N SER A 109 -5.13 -17.90 4.95
CA SER A 109 -4.68 -16.68 5.63
C SER A 109 -3.16 -16.53 5.54
N VAL A 110 -2.73 -15.28 5.34
CA VAL A 110 -1.32 -14.91 5.35
C VAL A 110 -0.77 -14.98 6.77
N THR A 111 0.41 -15.60 6.95
CA THR A 111 1.11 -15.68 8.23
C THR A 111 2.24 -14.66 8.36
N SER A 112 2.85 -14.25 7.24
CA SER A 112 3.83 -13.16 7.19
C SER A 112 3.66 -12.35 5.91
N PHE A 113 3.81 -11.03 6.01
CA PHE A 113 3.60 -10.10 4.91
C PHE A 113 4.63 -8.97 4.93
N ASN A 114 5.40 -8.89 3.86
CA ASN A 114 6.36 -7.82 3.66
C ASN A 114 5.89 -6.92 2.52
N HIS A 115 5.95 -5.61 2.69
CA HIS A 115 5.59 -4.69 1.62
C HIS A 115 6.50 -3.47 1.58
N LYS A 116 6.58 -2.87 0.40
CA LYS A 116 7.36 -1.65 0.15
C LYS A 116 6.56 -0.71 -0.73
N VAL A 117 6.33 0.50 -0.23
CA VAL A 117 5.77 1.60 -1.02
C VAL A 117 6.86 2.16 -1.93
N MET A 118 6.55 2.34 -3.21
CA MET A 118 7.49 2.81 -4.24
C MET A 118 7.10 4.18 -4.77
N ALA A 119 5.80 4.42 -4.98
CA ALA A 119 5.27 5.69 -5.47
C ALA A 119 3.91 6.02 -4.85
N PRO A 120 3.53 7.30 -4.79
CA PRO A 120 2.20 7.68 -4.35
C PRO A 120 1.14 7.24 -5.36
N VAL A 121 -0.02 6.84 -4.84
CA VAL A 121 -1.25 6.64 -5.60
C VAL A 121 -2.19 7.78 -5.26
N PHE A 122 -2.82 8.37 -6.25
CA PHE A 122 -3.77 9.47 -6.06
C PHE A 122 -5.21 8.98 -6.18
N ALA A 123 -6.11 9.69 -5.52
CA ALA A 123 -7.55 9.49 -5.70
C ALA A 123 -7.93 9.64 -7.19
N ASN A 124 -9.14 9.18 -7.53
CA ASN A 124 -9.67 9.22 -8.89
C ASN A 124 -8.85 8.45 -9.94
N SER A 125 -8.03 7.49 -9.52
CA SER A 125 -7.28 6.59 -10.40
C SER A 125 -7.75 5.15 -10.28
N ASN A 126 -7.50 4.35 -11.31
CA ASN A 126 -7.66 2.90 -11.30
C ASN A 126 -6.40 2.26 -10.71
N TYR A 127 -6.55 1.64 -9.56
CA TYR A 127 -5.48 0.90 -8.89
C TYR A 127 -5.56 -0.57 -9.31
N ILE A 128 -4.54 -1.02 -10.01
CA ILE A 128 -4.41 -2.37 -10.52
C ILE A 128 -3.66 -3.19 -9.49
N ILE A 129 -4.25 -4.30 -9.08
CA ILE A 129 -3.68 -5.26 -8.14
C ILE A 129 -3.32 -6.52 -8.92
N GLY A 130 -2.10 -7.00 -8.77
CA GLY A 130 -1.67 -8.28 -9.28
C GLY A 130 -1.12 -9.15 -8.17
N ALA A 131 -1.33 -10.46 -8.27
CA ALA A 131 -0.72 -11.46 -7.40
C ALA A 131 -0.31 -12.68 -8.22
N LYS A 132 0.85 -13.25 -7.87
CA LYS A 132 1.44 -14.40 -8.55
C LYS A 132 2.01 -15.38 -7.52
N GLU A 133 1.67 -16.66 -7.66
CA GLU A 133 2.25 -17.72 -6.85
C GLU A 133 3.67 -18.05 -7.28
N ASN A 134 4.59 -18.10 -6.33
CA ASN A 134 5.99 -18.47 -6.55
C ASN A 134 6.19 -19.98 -6.38
N GLN A 135 7.31 -20.50 -6.89
CA GLN A 135 7.63 -21.93 -6.81
C GLN A 135 7.78 -22.45 -5.37
N ASP A 136 8.13 -21.57 -4.44
CA ASP A 136 8.26 -21.89 -3.00
C ASP A 136 6.94 -21.82 -2.22
N GLY A 137 5.84 -21.50 -2.91
CA GLY A 137 4.51 -21.37 -2.34
C GLY A 137 4.19 -20.01 -1.73
N SER A 138 5.13 -19.08 -1.71
CA SER A 138 4.86 -17.67 -1.40
C SER A 138 4.08 -17.01 -2.53
N VAL A 139 3.55 -15.80 -2.28
CA VAL A 139 2.85 -15.01 -3.29
C VAL A 139 3.47 -13.64 -3.41
N SER A 140 3.98 -13.31 -4.59
CA SER A 140 4.39 -11.96 -4.95
C SER A 140 3.17 -11.14 -5.34
N CYS A 141 3.02 -9.96 -4.73
CA CYS A 141 1.93 -9.03 -5.02
C CYS A 141 2.47 -7.67 -5.47
N TRP A 142 1.69 -6.99 -6.30
CA TRP A 142 2.00 -5.62 -6.68
C TRP A 142 0.75 -4.79 -6.84
N GLY A 143 0.91 -3.50 -6.58
CA GLY A 143 -0.06 -2.48 -6.90
C GLY A 143 0.52 -1.55 -7.95
N ALA A 144 -0.30 -1.15 -8.91
CA ALA A 144 0.12 -0.29 -10.01
C ALA A 144 -0.98 0.69 -10.42
N VAL A 145 -0.58 1.77 -11.07
CA VAL A 145 -1.49 2.71 -11.72
C VAL A 145 -1.02 2.91 -13.15
N GLU A 146 -1.94 2.84 -14.11
CA GLU A 146 -1.63 3.06 -15.51
C GLU A 146 -0.98 4.43 -15.74
N GLY A 147 0.12 4.46 -16.48
CA GLY A 147 0.92 5.67 -16.71
C GLY A 147 1.84 6.08 -15.55
N THR A 148 1.72 5.42 -14.38
CA THR A 148 2.63 5.61 -13.24
C THR A 148 3.54 4.41 -13.02
N GLY A 149 3.08 3.19 -13.39
CA GLY A 149 3.77 1.94 -13.14
C GLY A 149 3.51 1.36 -11.76
N MET A 150 4.42 0.54 -11.25
CA MET A 150 4.28 -0.07 -9.92
C MET A 150 4.42 0.95 -8.80
N THR A 151 3.46 0.96 -7.89
CA THR A 151 3.40 1.87 -6.73
C THR A 151 3.67 1.18 -5.40
N MET A 152 3.45 -0.11 -5.33
CA MET A 152 3.74 -0.96 -4.18
C MET A 152 4.09 -2.37 -4.64
N GLN A 153 5.02 -3.01 -3.96
CA GLN A 153 5.29 -4.44 -4.07
C GLN A 153 5.16 -5.09 -2.70
N ALA A 154 4.78 -6.35 -2.68
CA ALA A 154 4.65 -7.12 -1.46
C ALA A 154 4.95 -8.60 -1.69
N GLU A 155 5.23 -9.30 -0.59
CA GLU A 155 5.42 -10.75 -0.56
C GLU A 155 4.68 -11.33 0.64
N ALA A 156 3.83 -12.31 0.36
CA ALA A 156 3.00 -12.99 1.34
C ALA A 156 3.44 -14.44 1.53
N PHE A 157 3.53 -14.87 2.79
CA PHE A 157 3.93 -16.23 3.18
C PHE A 157 2.77 -16.91 3.91
N PHE A 158 2.72 -18.24 3.76
CA PHE A 158 1.62 -19.09 4.24
C PHE A 158 2.19 -20.33 4.92
N GLU A 159 1.56 -20.78 5.99
CA GLU A 159 1.82 -22.07 6.64
C GLU A 159 0.89 -23.17 6.14
#